data_fde1385146ab170dc3ecfb5efb38fe48
#
_entry.id   fde1385146ab170dc3ecfb5efb38fe48
#
_cell.length_a   1.000
_cell.length_b   1.000
_cell.length_c   1.000
_cell.angle_alpha   90.00
_cell.angle_beta   90.00
_cell.angle_gamma   90.00
#
_symmetry.space_group_name_H-M   'P 1'
#
loop_
_entity.id
_entity.type
_entity.pdbx_description
1 polymer ?
#
loop_
_entity_poly.entity_id
_entity_poly.type
_entity_poly.pdbx_seq_one_letter_code
_entity_poly.pdbx_strand_id
1 'polypeptide(L)'
;MKKKKKQQLRTKLLVGAAGVGAAGAALSCGVIHAMSSLATNRKLPAYGKLVNVSGGKEDKSFNARRDQAAKALAETPAETVTIQSFDGLELVGHLVTCQNPQRLILAFHGWRSNWARDFCMVAPFWQEQHCNVLYVEQRAQGGSQGKYMGFGLLERKDCLSWAQWADSQDFGLPIYLSGISMGATTVLMAAGEDLPASVRGIQADCGFTSPKAIWKHVTESNLHLSSTPLRQLVTDLS
;
A
#
# COMPACT_ATOMS: atom_id res chain seq x y z
N MET A 1 -23.26 -60.73 10.61
CA MET A 1 -21.98 -60.29 9.99
C MET A 1 -22.12 -59.17 8.99
N LYS A 2 -23.04 -59.15 8.04
CA LYS A 2 -23.18 -58.10 6.99
C LYS A 2 -23.46 -56.69 7.51
N LYS A 3 -24.26 -56.47 8.57
CA LYS A 3 -24.57 -55.16 9.15
C LYS A 3 -23.34 -54.47 9.78
N LYS A 4 -22.52 -55.21 10.53
CA LYS A 4 -21.28 -54.66 11.15
C LYS A 4 -20.25 -54.22 10.10
N LYS A 5 -20.06 -54.96 9.01
CA LYS A 5 -19.17 -54.56 7.90
C LYS A 5 -19.63 -53.30 7.21
N LYS A 6 -20.95 -53.14 6.98
CA LYS A 6 -21.55 -51.97 6.34
C LYS A 6 -21.39 -50.70 7.22
N GLN A 7 -21.49 -50.86 8.53
CA GLN A 7 -21.31 -49.76 9.48
C GLN A 7 -19.83 -49.32 9.59
N GLN A 8 -18.91 -50.29 9.62
CA GLN A 8 -17.46 -49.99 9.59
C GLN A 8 -17.02 -49.31 8.30
N LEU A 9 -17.59 -49.68 7.15
CA LEU A 9 -17.28 -49.04 5.87
C LEU A 9 -17.80 -47.59 5.84
N ARG A 10 -19.02 -47.32 6.34
CA ARG A 10 -19.57 -45.99 6.46
C ARG A 10 -18.72 -45.08 7.37
N THR A 11 -18.29 -45.59 8.53
CA THR A 11 -17.41 -44.84 9.45
C THR A 11 -16.06 -44.54 8.80
N LYS A 12 -15.45 -45.46 8.08
CA LYS A 12 -14.19 -45.25 7.37
C LYS A 12 -14.34 -44.21 6.26
N LEU A 13 -15.44 -44.19 5.51
CA LEU A 13 -15.73 -43.21 4.47
C LEU A 13 -15.97 -41.82 5.07
N LEU A 14 -16.70 -41.73 6.19
CA LEU A 14 -16.92 -40.43 6.89
C LEU A 14 -15.63 -39.88 7.49
N VAL A 15 -14.79 -40.71 8.08
CA VAL A 15 -13.50 -40.31 8.61
C VAL A 15 -12.55 -39.87 7.48
N GLY A 16 -12.57 -40.59 6.35
CA GLY A 16 -11.79 -40.22 5.17
C GLY A 16 -12.25 -38.88 4.57
N ALA A 17 -13.57 -38.67 4.44
CA ALA A 17 -14.13 -37.40 3.92
C ALA A 17 -13.85 -36.24 4.87
N ALA A 18 -13.95 -36.46 6.19
CA ALA A 18 -13.58 -35.43 7.18
C ALA A 18 -12.09 -35.11 7.14
N GLY A 19 -11.21 -36.09 6.95
CA GLY A 19 -9.77 -35.90 6.80
C GLY A 19 -9.40 -35.09 5.55
N VAL A 20 -10.03 -35.38 4.40
CA VAL A 20 -9.85 -34.62 3.15
C VAL A 20 -10.37 -33.19 3.30
N GLY A 21 -11.52 -33.00 3.96
CA GLY A 21 -12.06 -31.67 4.24
C GLY A 21 -11.15 -30.84 5.15
N ALA A 22 -10.60 -31.45 6.22
CA ALA A 22 -9.67 -30.79 7.13
C ALA A 22 -8.35 -30.41 6.43
N ALA A 23 -7.82 -31.31 5.60
CA ALA A 23 -6.60 -31.02 4.82
C ALA A 23 -6.84 -29.89 3.79
N GLY A 24 -8.00 -29.88 3.12
CA GLY A 24 -8.38 -28.80 2.21
C GLY A 24 -8.53 -27.45 2.91
N ALA A 25 -9.15 -27.42 4.09
CA ALA A 25 -9.28 -26.21 4.91
C ALA A 25 -7.91 -25.69 5.37
N ALA A 26 -7.03 -26.58 5.85
CA ALA A 26 -5.68 -26.19 6.28
C ALA A 26 -4.85 -25.60 5.12
N LEU A 27 -4.92 -26.21 3.93
CA LEU A 27 -4.26 -25.68 2.73
C LEU A 27 -4.81 -24.30 2.36
N SER A 28 -6.13 -24.12 2.38
CA SER A 28 -6.76 -22.83 2.08
C SER A 28 -6.33 -21.77 3.07
N CYS A 29 -6.35 -22.05 4.38
CA CYS A 29 -5.86 -21.11 5.40
C CYS A 29 -4.38 -20.76 5.19
N GLY A 30 -3.55 -21.74 4.82
CA GLY A 30 -2.14 -21.51 4.52
C GLY A 30 -1.92 -20.56 3.33
N VAL A 31 -2.68 -20.72 2.26
CA VAL A 31 -2.63 -19.85 1.08
C VAL A 31 -3.10 -18.44 1.43
N ILE A 32 -4.21 -18.30 2.15
CA ILE A 32 -4.73 -16.99 2.59
C ILE A 32 -3.69 -16.29 3.45
N HIS A 33 -3.12 -16.96 4.45
CA HIS A 33 -2.09 -16.40 5.31
C HIS A 33 -0.86 -15.98 4.50
N ALA A 34 -0.43 -16.79 3.53
CA ALA A 34 0.70 -16.46 2.66
C ALA A 34 0.42 -15.22 1.80
N MET A 35 -0.75 -15.12 1.20
CA MET A 35 -1.17 -13.97 0.38
C MET A 35 -1.32 -12.70 1.23
N SER A 36 -1.98 -12.79 2.39
CA SER A 36 -2.08 -11.68 3.35
C SER A 36 -0.71 -11.20 3.80
N SER A 37 0.20 -12.11 4.15
CA SER A 37 1.56 -11.76 4.55
C SER A 37 2.35 -11.11 3.41
N LEU A 38 2.18 -11.58 2.17
CA LEU A 38 2.77 -10.96 0.99
C LEU A 38 2.26 -9.52 0.80
N ALA A 39 0.96 -9.31 1.01
CA ALA A 39 0.31 -8.03 0.84
C ALA A 39 0.73 -7.02 1.90
N THR A 40 0.56 -7.37 3.16
CA THR A 40 0.53 -6.42 4.26
C THR A 40 1.84 -6.30 5.04
N ASN A 41 2.64 -7.36 5.15
CA ASN A 41 3.82 -7.35 6.00
C ASN A 41 4.91 -6.39 5.49
N ARG A 42 5.53 -5.63 6.41
CA ARG A 42 6.69 -4.78 6.11
C ARG A 42 7.80 -5.57 5.39
N LYS A 43 8.19 -6.69 5.94
CA LYS A 43 9.21 -7.57 5.34
C LYS A 43 8.55 -8.50 4.33
N LEU A 44 9.03 -8.46 3.09
CA LEU A 44 8.59 -9.38 2.06
C LEU A 44 8.95 -10.82 2.48
N PRO A 45 7.97 -11.75 2.55
CA PRO A 45 8.26 -13.15 2.82
C PRO A 45 9.22 -13.73 1.76
N ALA A 46 10.00 -14.75 2.12
CA ALA A 46 10.99 -15.34 1.21
C ALA A 46 10.37 -15.81 -0.13
N TYR A 47 9.16 -16.38 -0.09
CA TYR A 47 8.42 -16.78 -1.28
C TYR A 47 7.90 -15.60 -2.12
N GLY A 48 7.83 -14.40 -1.57
CA GLY A 48 7.36 -13.21 -2.29
C GLY A 48 8.25 -12.81 -3.47
N LYS A 49 9.52 -13.22 -3.45
CA LYS A 49 10.44 -13.04 -4.58
C LYS A 49 10.09 -13.91 -5.80
N LEU A 50 9.29 -14.96 -5.60
CA LEU A 50 8.84 -15.87 -6.66
C LEU A 50 7.54 -15.40 -7.33
N VAL A 51 6.86 -14.42 -6.73
CA VAL A 51 5.57 -13.93 -7.19
C VAL A 51 5.75 -12.56 -7.82
N ASN A 52 5.60 -12.47 -9.14
CA ASN A 52 5.57 -11.18 -9.83
C ASN A 52 4.19 -10.53 -9.68
N VAL A 53 4.04 -9.66 -8.70
CA VAL A 53 2.78 -8.96 -8.41
C VAL A 53 2.57 -7.76 -9.34
N SER A 54 3.63 -7.25 -9.97
CA SER A 54 3.59 -6.01 -10.77
C SER A 54 3.08 -6.18 -12.20
N GLY A 55 3.10 -7.40 -12.76
CA GLY A 55 2.41 -7.82 -14.00
C GLY A 55 2.73 -7.08 -15.31
N GLY A 56 3.53 -6.03 -15.32
CA GLY A 56 3.80 -5.21 -16.49
C GLY A 56 5.03 -5.64 -17.29
N LYS A 57 5.00 -5.47 -18.63
CA LYS A 57 6.23 -5.47 -19.45
C LYS A 57 6.96 -4.16 -19.18
N GLU A 58 8.15 -4.25 -18.60
CA GLU A 58 8.95 -3.07 -18.31
C GLU A 58 9.62 -2.54 -19.58
N ASP A 59 9.38 -1.27 -19.90
CA ASP A 59 10.20 -0.54 -20.86
C ASP A 59 11.54 -0.18 -20.21
N LYS A 60 12.60 -0.83 -20.69
CA LYS A 60 13.96 -0.65 -20.14
C LYS A 60 14.46 0.80 -20.25
N SER A 61 14.08 1.52 -21.32
CA SER A 61 14.50 2.91 -21.52
C SER A 61 13.81 3.85 -20.56
N PHE A 62 12.52 3.64 -20.32
CA PHE A 62 11.74 4.39 -19.31
C PHE A 62 12.27 4.11 -17.91
N ASN A 63 12.53 2.84 -17.58
CA ASN A 63 13.05 2.48 -16.26
C ASN A 63 14.41 3.11 -15.98
N ALA A 64 15.33 3.12 -16.95
CA ALA A 64 16.65 3.75 -16.80
C ALA A 64 16.53 5.25 -16.52
N ARG A 65 15.66 5.98 -17.24
CA ARG A 65 15.39 7.41 -17.00
C ARG A 65 14.77 7.64 -15.65
N ARG A 66 13.79 6.83 -15.27
CA ARG A 66 13.14 6.91 -13.95
C ARG A 66 14.13 6.65 -12.82
N ASP A 67 15.00 5.64 -12.95
CA ASP A 67 15.97 5.30 -11.91
C ASP A 67 17.02 6.42 -11.75
N GLN A 68 17.44 7.06 -12.86
CA GLN A 68 18.29 8.24 -12.81
C GLN A 68 17.60 9.44 -12.14
N ALA A 69 16.37 9.71 -12.50
CA ALA A 69 15.58 10.81 -11.90
C ALA A 69 15.30 10.53 -10.41
N ALA A 70 15.02 9.28 -10.04
CA ALA A 70 14.82 8.88 -8.64
C ALA A 70 16.08 9.07 -7.79
N LYS A 71 17.25 8.75 -8.36
CA LYS A 71 18.53 9.02 -7.71
C LYS A 71 18.73 10.51 -7.48
N ALA A 72 18.48 11.33 -8.50
CA ALA A 72 18.61 12.78 -8.39
C ALA A 72 17.67 13.37 -7.34
N LEU A 73 16.41 12.91 -7.28
CA LEU A 73 15.47 13.34 -6.26
C LEU A 73 15.89 12.89 -4.85
N ALA A 74 16.40 11.67 -4.70
CA ALA A 74 16.87 11.17 -3.40
C ALA A 74 18.10 11.91 -2.88
N GLU A 75 18.92 12.50 -3.77
CA GLU A 75 20.08 13.33 -3.44
C GLU A 75 19.74 14.82 -3.24
N THR A 76 18.49 15.22 -3.49
CA THR A 76 18.03 16.60 -3.26
C THR A 76 18.06 16.90 -1.74
N PRO A 77 18.63 18.03 -1.32
CA PRO A 77 18.60 18.43 0.08
C PRO A 77 17.18 18.47 0.62
N ALA A 78 16.92 17.71 1.66
CA ALA A 78 15.62 17.62 2.32
C ALA A 78 15.80 17.62 3.84
N GLU A 79 14.92 18.29 4.54
CA GLU A 79 14.80 18.18 5.99
C GLU A 79 14.03 16.89 6.33
N THR A 80 14.62 16.05 7.19
CA THR A 80 13.90 14.88 7.70
C THR A 80 12.96 15.30 8.81
N VAL A 81 11.68 15.06 8.61
CA VAL A 81 10.62 15.34 9.56
C VAL A 81 10.10 14.03 10.14
N THR A 82 9.85 14.04 11.45
CA THR A 82 9.29 12.88 12.15
C THR A 82 8.05 13.31 12.93
N ILE A 83 6.97 12.55 12.79
CA ILE A 83 5.74 12.75 13.57
C ILE A 83 5.30 11.45 14.25
N GLN A 84 4.40 11.54 15.22
CA GLN A 84 3.68 10.38 15.73
C GLN A 84 2.35 10.20 15.01
N SER A 85 2.08 8.96 14.60
CA SER A 85 0.79 8.57 14.05
C SER A 85 -0.30 8.51 15.12
N PHE A 86 -1.54 8.36 14.70
CA PHE A 86 -2.71 8.21 15.58
C PHE A 86 -2.61 7.03 16.57
N ASP A 87 -1.79 6.03 16.26
CA ASP A 87 -1.56 4.80 17.06
C ASP A 87 -0.13 4.72 17.64
N GLY A 88 0.59 5.85 17.67
CA GLY A 88 1.87 6.01 18.34
C GLY A 88 3.08 5.49 17.55
N LEU A 89 2.94 5.21 16.26
CA LEU A 89 4.10 4.89 15.41
C LEU A 89 4.85 6.17 15.03
N GLU A 90 6.16 6.09 15.00
CA GLU A 90 7.00 7.13 14.41
C GLU A 90 6.94 7.04 12.88
N LEU A 91 6.51 8.13 12.23
CA LEU A 91 6.43 8.27 10.78
C LEU A 91 7.46 9.30 10.31
N VAL A 92 8.09 8.99 9.18
CA VAL A 92 9.17 9.81 8.59
C VAL A 92 8.68 10.46 7.30
N GLY A 93 9.11 11.70 7.08
CA GLY A 93 8.91 12.42 5.84
C GLY A 93 10.15 13.24 5.49
N HIS A 94 10.26 13.65 4.24
CA HIS A 94 11.36 14.42 3.68
C HIS A 94 10.82 15.72 3.10
N LEU A 95 11.05 16.84 3.78
CA LEU A 95 10.58 18.14 3.36
C LEU A 95 11.63 18.81 2.45
N VAL A 96 11.26 18.98 1.19
CA VAL A 96 12.02 19.76 0.21
C VAL A 96 11.35 21.13 0.07
N THR A 97 12.11 22.19 0.32
CA THR A 97 11.62 23.56 0.24
C THR A 97 12.18 24.26 -1.00
N CYS A 98 11.44 25.24 -1.49
CA CYS A 98 11.87 26.11 -2.58
C CYS A 98 11.82 27.60 -2.18
N GLN A 99 12.37 28.47 -3.03
CA GLN A 99 12.26 29.92 -2.83
C GLN A 99 10.84 30.41 -3.19
N ASN A 100 10.29 31.32 -2.38
CA ASN A 100 8.96 31.90 -2.56
C ASN A 100 7.85 30.85 -2.77
N PRO A 101 7.67 29.92 -1.86
CA PRO A 101 6.71 28.84 -2.02
C PRO A 101 5.27 29.38 -2.13
N GLN A 102 4.47 28.77 -3.00
CA GLN A 102 3.08 29.12 -3.25
C GLN A 102 2.12 28.10 -2.61
N ARG A 103 2.59 26.89 -2.33
CA ARG A 103 1.79 25.79 -1.78
C ARG A 103 2.70 24.73 -1.15
N LEU A 104 2.09 23.92 -0.29
CA LEU A 104 2.72 22.71 0.27
C LEU A 104 2.00 21.47 -0.28
N ILE A 105 2.78 20.53 -0.81
CA ILE A 105 2.27 19.22 -1.25
C ILE A 105 2.71 18.16 -0.24
N LEU A 106 1.75 17.37 0.27
CA LEU A 106 2.02 16.14 1.02
C LEU A 106 1.90 14.97 0.05
N ALA A 107 3.02 14.27 -0.22
CA ALA A 107 3.13 13.28 -1.29
C ALA A 107 3.24 11.85 -0.72
N PHE A 108 2.28 10.99 -1.04
CA PHE A 108 2.13 9.62 -0.53
C PHE A 108 2.42 8.60 -1.63
N HIS A 109 3.50 7.83 -1.50
CA HIS A 109 3.96 6.85 -2.50
C HIS A 109 3.13 5.56 -2.50
N GLY A 110 3.32 4.71 -3.50
CA GLY A 110 2.64 3.44 -3.69
C GLY A 110 3.13 2.31 -2.77
N TRP A 111 2.45 1.17 -2.89
CA TRP A 111 2.78 -0.05 -2.18
C TRP A 111 4.17 -0.57 -2.52
N ARG A 112 4.99 -0.85 -1.50
CA ARG A 112 6.37 -1.36 -1.62
C ARG A 112 7.26 -0.52 -2.55
N SER A 113 6.96 0.76 -2.67
CA SER A 113 7.75 1.74 -3.37
C SER A 113 8.47 2.67 -2.39
N ASN A 114 8.97 3.78 -2.86
CA ASN A 114 9.50 4.86 -2.06
C ASN A 114 9.20 6.20 -2.73
N TRP A 115 9.29 7.26 -1.95
CA TRP A 115 8.97 8.60 -2.38
C TRP A 115 9.80 9.06 -3.60
N ALA A 116 11.11 8.81 -3.60
CA ALA A 116 11.98 9.26 -4.70
C ALA A 116 11.61 8.57 -6.02
N ARG A 117 11.33 7.24 -5.98
CA ARG A 117 10.97 6.47 -7.18
C ARG A 117 9.62 6.91 -7.77
N ASP A 118 8.62 7.13 -6.93
CA ASP A 118 7.27 7.42 -7.41
C ASP A 118 7.10 8.87 -7.86
N PHE A 119 7.80 9.81 -7.22
CA PHE A 119 7.61 11.24 -7.50
C PHE A 119 8.70 11.88 -8.36
N CYS A 120 9.78 11.16 -8.73
CA CYS A 120 10.89 11.74 -9.48
C CYS A 120 10.50 12.36 -10.82
N MET A 121 9.46 11.87 -11.48
CA MET A 121 9.04 12.40 -12.78
C MET A 121 8.20 13.68 -12.65
N VAL A 122 7.51 13.88 -11.54
CA VAL A 122 6.69 15.07 -11.29
C VAL A 122 7.38 16.13 -10.43
N ALA A 123 8.40 15.74 -9.66
CA ALA A 123 9.12 16.64 -8.76
C ALA A 123 9.68 17.91 -9.46
N PRO A 124 10.28 17.85 -10.67
CA PRO A 124 10.72 19.03 -11.38
C PRO A 124 9.58 20.02 -11.67
N PHE A 125 8.42 19.49 -12.09
CA PHE A 125 7.23 20.32 -12.31
C PHE A 125 6.77 21.00 -11.02
N TRP A 126 6.73 20.31 -9.89
CA TRP A 126 6.36 20.91 -8.61
C TRP A 126 7.35 22.00 -8.19
N GLN A 127 8.64 21.80 -8.47
CA GLN A 127 9.67 22.82 -8.22
C GLN A 127 9.46 24.07 -9.08
N GLU A 128 9.17 23.92 -10.38
CA GLU A 128 8.84 25.02 -11.29
C GLU A 128 7.58 25.77 -10.85
N GLN A 129 6.62 25.08 -10.24
CA GLN A 129 5.39 25.63 -9.70
C GLN A 129 5.53 26.19 -8.28
N HIS A 130 6.75 26.38 -7.79
CA HIS A 130 7.03 26.90 -6.45
C HIS A 130 6.32 26.12 -5.34
N CYS A 131 6.39 24.80 -5.37
CA CYS A 131 5.84 23.96 -4.33
C CYS A 131 6.91 23.55 -3.32
N ASN A 132 6.64 23.77 -2.03
CA ASN A 132 7.26 22.94 -1.01
C ASN A 132 6.65 21.55 -1.07
N VAL A 133 7.45 20.50 -0.89
CA VAL A 133 6.95 19.12 -0.97
C VAL A 133 7.43 18.34 0.25
N LEU A 134 6.49 17.79 1.02
CA LEU A 134 6.75 16.79 2.04
C LEU A 134 6.51 15.41 1.45
N TYR A 135 7.57 14.70 1.15
CA TYR A 135 7.52 13.31 0.69
C TYR A 135 7.40 12.38 1.89
N VAL A 136 6.23 11.79 2.07
CA VAL A 136 5.92 10.92 3.20
C VAL A 136 6.36 9.49 2.93
N GLU A 137 7.08 8.88 3.86
CA GLU A 137 7.27 7.44 3.91
C GLU A 137 6.08 6.82 4.65
N GLN A 138 5.22 6.11 3.95
CA GLN A 138 4.02 5.53 4.55
C GLN A 138 4.36 4.46 5.59
N ARG A 139 3.46 4.23 6.56
CA ARG A 139 3.65 3.21 7.62
C ARG A 139 4.15 1.88 7.07
N ALA A 140 4.97 1.18 7.83
CA ALA A 140 5.60 -0.09 7.46
C ALA A 140 6.49 -0.03 6.20
N GLN A 141 6.90 1.15 5.74
CA GLN A 141 7.78 1.34 4.59
C GLN A 141 8.88 2.37 4.91
N GLY A 142 10.02 2.26 4.23
CA GLY A 142 11.15 3.16 4.45
C GLY A 142 11.59 3.26 5.91
N GLY A 143 11.79 4.48 6.41
CA GLY A 143 12.12 4.81 7.80
C GLY A 143 10.92 4.79 8.75
N SER A 144 9.68 4.89 8.23
CA SER A 144 8.47 4.88 9.05
C SER A 144 8.26 3.55 9.76
N GLN A 145 7.85 3.61 11.03
CA GLN A 145 7.56 2.42 11.81
C GLN A 145 6.30 1.69 11.32
N GLY A 146 6.04 0.53 11.90
CA GLY A 146 4.89 -0.31 11.58
C GLY A 146 5.29 -1.70 11.11
N LYS A 147 4.38 -2.65 11.30
CA LYS A 147 4.55 -4.05 10.88
C LYS A 147 3.77 -4.36 9.61
N TYR A 148 2.66 -3.63 9.39
CA TYR A 148 1.69 -3.92 8.35
C TYR A 148 1.30 -2.67 7.58
N MET A 149 1.09 -2.83 6.28
CA MET A 149 0.46 -1.86 5.39
C MET A 149 -1.04 -2.14 5.34
N GLY A 150 -1.86 -1.10 5.44
CA GLY A 150 -3.32 -1.18 5.54
C GLY A 150 -4.07 -0.89 4.23
N PHE A 151 -3.37 -0.70 3.10
CA PHE A 151 -3.99 -0.39 1.80
C PHE A 151 -4.95 0.81 1.83
N GLY A 152 -4.56 1.86 2.53
CA GLY A 152 -5.34 3.08 2.71
C GLY A 152 -6.18 3.11 4.00
N LEU A 153 -6.55 1.95 4.57
CA LEU A 153 -7.42 1.89 5.75
C LEU A 153 -6.76 2.48 7.02
N LEU A 154 -5.48 2.22 7.22
CA LEU A 154 -4.69 2.79 8.32
C LEU A 154 -4.01 4.08 7.87
N GLU A 155 -3.48 4.09 6.66
CA GLU A 155 -2.71 5.18 6.08
C GLU A 155 -3.52 6.48 5.96
N ARG A 156 -4.87 6.41 5.79
CA ARG A 156 -5.73 7.61 5.79
C ARG A 156 -5.64 8.41 7.10
N LYS A 157 -5.50 7.71 8.24
CA LYS A 157 -5.34 8.35 9.54
C LYS A 157 -3.94 8.92 9.73
N ASP A 158 -2.92 8.29 9.15
CA ASP A 158 -1.57 8.87 9.09
C ASP A 158 -1.57 10.11 8.20
N CYS A 159 -2.28 10.08 7.08
CA CYS A 159 -2.46 11.22 6.21
C CYS A 159 -3.10 12.41 6.96
N LEU A 160 -4.12 12.14 7.77
CA LEU A 160 -4.70 13.15 8.67
C LEU A 160 -3.65 13.69 9.66
N SER A 161 -2.86 12.80 10.30
CA SER A 161 -1.80 13.23 11.23
C SER A 161 -0.75 14.12 10.54
N TRP A 162 -0.35 13.78 9.33
CA TRP A 162 0.56 14.60 8.51
C TRP A 162 -0.06 15.94 8.11
N ALA A 163 -1.34 15.97 7.74
CA ALA A 163 -2.05 17.20 7.39
C ALA A 163 -2.17 18.13 8.62
N GLN A 164 -2.49 17.59 9.79
CA GLN A 164 -2.57 18.32 11.05
C GLN A 164 -1.18 18.85 11.46
N TRP A 165 -0.13 18.05 11.32
CA TRP A 165 1.22 18.52 11.55
C TRP A 165 1.57 19.70 10.61
N ALA A 166 1.32 19.54 9.30
CA ALA A 166 1.63 20.60 8.32
C ALA A 166 0.85 21.89 8.59
N ASP A 167 -0.40 21.79 9.02
CA ASP A 167 -1.23 22.93 9.42
C ASP A 167 -0.65 23.64 10.66
N SER A 168 -0.14 22.86 11.63
CA SER A 168 0.45 23.39 12.86
C SER A 168 1.81 24.09 12.68
N GLN A 169 2.50 23.86 11.55
CA GLN A 169 3.82 24.48 11.26
C GLN A 169 3.71 25.95 10.79
N ASP A 170 2.49 26.47 10.62
CA ASP A 170 2.23 27.85 10.19
C ASP A 170 3.02 28.27 8.94
N PHE A 171 3.10 27.38 7.95
CA PHE A 171 3.74 27.70 6.66
C PHE A 171 3.04 28.85 5.92
N GLY A 172 1.81 29.18 6.29
CA GLY A 172 0.97 30.16 5.60
C GLY A 172 0.59 29.75 4.17
N LEU A 173 0.70 28.47 3.84
CA LEU A 173 0.52 27.92 2.49
C LEU A 173 -0.73 27.04 2.40
N PRO A 174 -1.45 27.08 1.28
CA PRO A 174 -2.46 26.06 1.00
C PRO A 174 -1.80 24.70 0.85
N ILE A 175 -2.40 23.67 1.48
CA ILE A 175 -1.93 22.29 1.49
C ILE A 175 -2.68 21.49 0.42
N TYR A 176 -1.95 20.68 -0.34
CA TYR A 176 -2.50 19.71 -1.29
C TYR A 176 -2.00 18.32 -0.96
N LEU A 177 -2.90 17.35 -0.96
CA LEU A 177 -2.54 15.94 -0.80
C LEU A 177 -2.34 15.32 -2.18
N SER A 178 -1.22 14.65 -2.40
CA SER A 178 -0.95 13.95 -3.65
C SER A 178 -0.57 12.50 -3.37
N GLY A 179 -1.13 11.57 -4.14
CA GLY A 179 -0.84 10.15 -3.94
C GLY A 179 -0.80 9.36 -5.24
N ILE A 180 0.03 8.32 -5.25
CA ILE A 180 0.18 7.36 -6.36
C ILE A 180 -0.21 5.97 -5.87
N SER A 181 -1.05 5.25 -6.63
CA SER A 181 -1.45 3.86 -6.34
C SER A 181 -2.04 3.71 -4.94
N MET A 182 -1.39 2.99 -4.03
CA MET A 182 -1.81 2.89 -2.62
C MET A 182 -1.84 4.27 -1.95
N GLY A 183 -0.90 5.16 -2.25
CA GLY A 183 -0.91 6.54 -1.78
C GLY A 183 -2.10 7.33 -2.30
N ALA A 184 -2.52 7.11 -3.55
CA ALA A 184 -3.74 7.71 -4.10
C ALA A 184 -4.98 7.26 -3.33
N THR A 185 -5.07 5.97 -3.01
CA THR A 185 -6.16 5.44 -2.17
C THR A 185 -6.10 6.03 -0.77
N THR A 186 -4.91 6.19 -0.19
CA THR A 186 -4.69 6.84 1.11
C THR A 186 -5.29 8.24 1.14
N VAL A 187 -4.93 9.11 0.18
CA VAL A 187 -5.40 10.49 0.16
C VAL A 187 -6.90 10.60 -0.16
N LEU A 188 -7.43 9.72 -1.02
CA LEU A 188 -8.87 9.66 -1.29
C LEU A 188 -9.68 9.22 -0.06
N MET A 189 -9.20 8.22 0.68
CA MET A 189 -9.85 7.80 1.93
C MET A 189 -9.72 8.86 3.02
N ALA A 190 -8.60 9.60 3.06
CA ALA A 190 -8.39 10.70 3.99
C ALA A 190 -9.36 11.87 3.75
N ALA A 191 -9.91 12.03 2.54
CA ALA A 191 -10.95 13.02 2.24
C ALA A 191 -12.22 12.82 3.07
N GLY A 192 -12.45 11.64 3.63
CA GLY A 192 -13.54 11.35 4.55
C GLY A 192 -13.23 11.60 6.03
N GLU A 193 -12.02 12.05 6.35
CA GLU A 193 -11.60 12.43 7.71
C GLU A 193 -11.75 13.96 7.89
N ASP A 194 -11.67 14.44 9.13
CA ASP A 194 -11.73 15.86 9.46
C ASP A 194 -10.39 16.56 9.14
N LEU A 195 -10.12 16.73 7.85
CA LEU A 195 -8.90 17.42 7.38
C LEU A 195 -8.89 18.90 7.77
N PRO A 196 -7.73 19.49 8.10
CA PRO A 196 -7.60 20.93 8.33
C PRO A 196 -8.12 21.77 7.16
N ALA A 197 -8.66 22.95 7.45
CA ALA A 197 -9.18 23.87 6.43
C ALA A 197 -8.11 24.38 5.46
N SER A 198 -6.82 24.30 5.82
CA SER A 198 -5.68 24.59 4.96
C SER A 198 -5.52 23.58 3.82
N VAL A 199 -6.08 22.36 3.93
CA VAL A 199 -6.09 21.37 2.83
C VAL A 199 -7.12 21.81 1.78
N ARG A 200 -6.62 22.17 0.58
CA ARG A 200 -7.41 22.78 -0.50
C ARG A 200 -7.74 21.83 -1.64
N GLY A 201 -7.05 20.71 -1.73
CA GLY A 201 -7.30 19.76 -2.81
C GLY A 201 -6.54 18.47 -2.67
N ILE A 202 -6.99 17.48 -3.44
CA ILE A 202 -6.45 16.13 -3.47
C ILE A 202 -6.17 15.75 -4.92
N GLN A 203 -4.98 15.26 -5.20
CA GLN A 203 -4.57 14.65 -6.45
C GLN A 203 -4.30 13.16 -6.23
N ALA A 204 -5.02 12.31 -6.94
CA ALA A 204 -4.90 10.86 -6.81
C ALA A 204 -4.63 10.24 -8.19
N ASP A 205 -3.49 9.57 -8.33
CA ASP A 205 -3.11 8.87 -9.56
C ASP A 205 -3.19 7.36 -9.35
N CYS A 206 -3.92 6.66 -10.22
CA CYS A 206 -4.11 5.21 -10.28
C CYS A 206 -4.53 4.56 -8.95
N GLY A 207 -5.36 5.24 -8.13
CA GLY A 207 -5.92 4.69 -6.90
C GLY A 207 -6.91 3.55 -7.14
N PHE A 208 -7.14 2.74 -6.14
CA PHE A 208 -8.13 1.65 -6.16
C PHE A 208 -9.26 1.92 -5.17
N THR A 209 -10.42 1.34 -5.42
CA THR A 209 -11.66 1.61 -4.65
C THR A 209 -11.69 0.91 -3.29
N SER A 210 -10.97 -0.19 -3.14
CA SER A 210 -10.84 -0.91 -1.86
C SER A 210 -9.70 -1.92 -1.89
N PRO A 211 -9.17 -2.35 -0.73
CA PRO A 211 -8.21 -3.46 -0.64
C PRO A 211 -8.71 -4.72 -1.34
N LYS A 212 -9.99 -5.06 -1.19
CA LYS A 212 -10.62 -6.20 -1.87
C LYS A 212 -10.56 -6.06 -3.39
N ALA A 213 -10.82 -4.87 -3.94
CA ALA A 213 -10.82 -4.63 -5.37
C ALA A 213 -9.42 -4.80 -5.99
N ILE A 214 -8.39 -4.25 -5.35
CA ILE A 214 -7.02 -4.37 -5.86
C ILE A 214 -6.53 -5.83 -5.78
N TRP A 215 -6.81 -6.55 -4.68
CA TRP A 215 -6.40 -7.95 -4.56
C TRP A 215 -7.15 -8.88 -5.50
N LYS A 216 -8.41 -8.60 -5.77
CA LYS A 216 -9.17 -9.29 -6.83
C LYS A 216 -8.47 -9.07 -8.18
N HIS A 217 -8.14 -7.84 -8.52
CA HIS A 217 -7.44 -7.51 -9.76
C HIS A 217 -6.08 -8.22 -9.87
N VAL A 218 -5.26 -8.17 -8.82
CA VAL A 218 -3.95 -8.84 -8.78
C VAL A 218 -4.07 -10.35 -8.96
N THR A 219 -5.04 -11.00 -8.30
CA THR A 219 -5.23 -12.44 -8.43
C THR A 219 -5.73 -12.85 -9.82
N GLU A 220 -6.60 -12.05 -10.43
CA GLU A 220 -7.14 -12.32 -11.77
C GLU A 220 -6.14 -12.03 -12.88
N SER A 221 -5.52 -10.86 -12.84
CA SER A 221 -4.71 -10.35 -13.96
C SER A 221 -3.25 -10.79 -13.88
N ASN A 222 -2.65 -10.83 -12.70
CA ASN A 222 -1.23 -11.08 -12.54
C ASN A 222 -0.91 -12.54 -12.16
N LEU A 223 -1.79 -13.19 -11.39
CA LEU A 223 -1.60 -14.58 -10.96
C LEU A 223 -2.41 -15.56 -11.81
N HIS A 224 -3.23 -15.09 -12.76
CA HIS A 224 -4.09 -15.89 -13.65
C HIS A 224 -4.98 -16.90 -12.92
N LEU A 225 -5.41 -16.58 -11.70
CA LEU A 225 -6.26 -17.45 -10.86
C LEU A 225 -7.76 -17.22 -11.12
N SER A 226 -8.15 -17.08 -12.38
CA SER A 226 -9.41 -16.46 -12.83
C SER A 226 -10.71 -17.19 -12.55
N SER A 227 -10.79 -18.36 -11.93
CA SER A 227 -12.08 -19.04 -11.72
C SER A 227 -12.10 -20.13 -10.65
N THR A 228 -11.20 -20.09 -9.69
CA THR A 228 -11.12 -21.13 -8.65
C THR A 228 -11.83 -20.71 -7.35
N PRO A 229 -12.39 -21.66 -6.59
CA PRO A 229 -12.89 -21.42 -5.24
C PRO A 229 -11.86 -20.73 -4.33
N LEU A 230 -10.57 -20.94 -4.60
CA LEU A 230 -9.44 -20.34 -3.91
C LEU A 230 -9.43 -18.80 -4.06
N ARG A 231 -9.81 -18.27 -5.23
CA ARG A 231 -9.95 -16.83 -5.47
C ARG A 231 -11.02 -16.20 -4.58
N GLN A 232 -12.21 -16.81 -4.53
CA GLN A 232 -13.30 -16.33 -3.68
C GLN A 232 -12.87 -16.29 -2.21
N LEU A 233 -12.20 -17.34 -1.76
CA LEU A 233 -11.69 -17.42 -0.39
C LEU A 233 -10.70 -16.30 -0.06
N VAL A 234 -9.76 -16.01 -0.97
CA VAL A 234 -8.75 -14.92 -0.77
C VAL A 234 -9.41 -13.55 -0.81
N THR A 235 -10.40 -13.33 -1.69
CA THR A 235 -11.05 -12.01 -1.83
C THR A 235 -12.13 -11.75 -0.78
N ASP A 236 -12.72 -12.75 -0.17
CA ASP A 236 -13.79 -12.61 0.82
C ASP A 236 -13.28 -12.50 2.27
N LEU A 237 -11.99 -12.83 2.50
CA LEU A 237 -11.32 -12.76 3.81
C LEU A 237 -10.30 -11.61 3.91
N SER A 238 -10.09 -10.85 2.86
CA SER A 238 -9.28 -9.60 2.83
C SER A 238 -10.18 -8.36 2.89
#